data_58454e4983c61c3d5969d53759c8b55c
#
_entry.id   58454e4983c61c3d5969d53759c8b55c
#
_cell.length_a   1.000
_cell.length_b   1.000
_cell.length_c   1.000
_cell.angle_alpha   90.00
_cell.angle_beta   90.00
_cell.angle_gamma   90.00
#
_symmetry.space_group_name_H-M   'P 1'
#
loop_
_entity.id
_entity.type
_entity.pdbx_description
1 polymer ?
#
loop_
_entity_poly.entity_id
_entity_poly.type
_entity_poly.pdbx_seq_one_letter_code
_entity_poly.pdbx_strand_id
1 'polypeptide(L)'
;MNIKNIVSGSMFAVALAASSVAMAEKPVNITKDTMSVATNHLGKAVDIKRNQDTGATISKYYEKTSRPCPPFCVLPISLHPEVKTIGEVELLHHVKAKDALLVDSRTPDWINGKSGTIPGAVNIPWKEISVGKGGADEITLGEHMEYLGAKQKEDDSWDYSGAHQVIFFCNGYWCGQSPANIKTLLSMGYPASKILWYRGGMQAWSSLGFNTVEGSNTKESYMKHNVK
;
A
#
# COMPACT_ATOMS: atom_id res chain seq x y z
N MET A 1 45.63 78.70 31.76
CA MET A 1 45.74 77.96 30.47
C MET A 1 45.47 76.51 30.80
N ASN A 2 44.20 76.08 30.61
CA ASN A 2 43.73 74.77 31.03
C ASN A 2 43.64 73.84 29.82
N ILE A 3 44.38 72.75 29.84
CA ILE A 3 44.28 71.69 28.84
C ILE A 3 43.44 70.58 29.46
N LYS A 4 42.27 70.32 28.84
CA LYS A 4 41.37 69.20 29.20
C LYS A 4 41.75 68.02 28.38
N ASN A 5 42.17 66.93 29.03
CA ASN A 5 42.36 65.63 28.38
C ASN A 5 41.01 64.95 28.20
N ILE A 6 40.62 64.67 26.97
CA ILE A 6 39.50 63.85 26.60
C ILE A 6 40.01 62.42 26.45
N VAL A 7 39.63 61.52 27.36
CA VAL A 7 39.84 60.06 27.23
C VAL A 7 38.65 59.49 26.48
N SER A 8 38.91 59.10 25.23
CA SER A 8 37.93 58.36 24.40
C SER A 8 37.99 56.90 24.75
N GLY A 9 36.96 56.39 25.45
CA GLY A 9 36.83 54.97 25.72
C GLY A 9 36.13 54.27 24.55
N SER A 10 36.86 53.45 23.83
CA SER A 10 36.29 52.57 22.80
C SER A 10 35.66 51.36 23.47
N MET A 11 34.32 51.27 23.44
CA MET A 11 33.58 50.05 23.79
C MET A 11 33.68 49.06 22.62
N PHE A 12 34.41 47.98 22.81
CA PHE A 12 34.34 46.81 21.93
C PHE A 12 33.10 45.99 22.29
N ALA A 13 32.08 46.03 21.45
CA ALA A 13 30.94 45.14 21.53
C ALA A 13 31.37 43.77 20.92
N VAL A 14 31.55 42.80 21.76
CA VAL A 14 31.72 41.41 21.35
C VAL A 14 30.34 40.84 21.00
N ALA A 15 30.03 40.75 19.72
CA ALA A 15 28.85 40.01 19.22
C ALA A 15 29.08 38.50 19.37
N LEU A 16 28.48 37.87 20.39
CA LEU A 16 28.39 36.43 20.42
C LEU A 16 27.42 35.97 19.33
N ALA A 17 27.98 35.47 18.22
CA ALA A 17 27.21 34.72 17.23
C ALA A 17 26.83 33.39 17.86
N ALA A 18 25.59 33.25 18.34
CA ALA A 18 25.01 31.99 18.71
C ALA A 18 24.79 31.16 17.42
N SER A 19 25.75 30.30 17.10
CA SER A 19 25.57 29.28 16.05
C SER A 19 24.53 28.29 16.54
N SER A 20 23.27 28.46 16.10
CA SER A 20 22.26 27.43 16.26
C SER A 20 22.67 26.24 15.40
N VAL A 21 23.22 25.22 16.04
CA VAL A 21 23.40 23.90 15.41
C VAL A 21 21.98 23.37 15.19
N ALA A 22 21.45 23.54 13.99
CA ALA A 22 20.22 22.86 13.59
C ALA A 22 20.53 21.36 13.65
N MET A 23 20.03 20.69 14.67
CA MET A 23 20.05 19.23 14.74
C MET A 23 19.25 18.73 13.55
N ALA A 24 19.90 18.12 12.59
CA ALA A 24 19.23 17.49 11.45
C ALA A 24 18.21 16.48 12.01
N GLU A 25 16.93 16.66 11.68
CA GLU A 25 15.89 15.71 12.05
C GLU A 25 16.26 14.31 11.55
N LYS A 26 16.06 13.29 12.40
CA LYS A 26 16.32 11.91 12.01
C LYS A 26 15.40 11.53 10.85
N PRO A 27 15.92 10.94 9.76
CA PRO A 27 15.11 10.55 8.63
C PRO A 27 14.04 9.53 9.04
N VAL A 28 12.83 9.67 8.49
CA VAL A 28 11.70 8.76 8.72
C VAL A 28 11.86 7.56 7.78
N ASN A 29 12.61 6.56 8.21
CA ASN A 29 12.91 5.36 7.42
C ASN A 29 11.76 4.33 7.48
N ILE A 30 11.74 3.40 6.52
CA ILE A 30 10.87 2.20 6.52
C ILE A 30 11.34 1.23 7.60
N THR A 31 12.62 0.89 7.56
CA THR A 31 13.33 0.14 8.60
C THR A 31 14.62 0.87 8.97
N LYS A 32 15.37 0.36 9.93
CA LYS A 32 16.66 0.95 10.31
C LYS A 32 17.58 1.21 9.12
N ASP A 33 17.61 0.29 8.16
CA ASP A 33 18.53 0.29 7.04
C ASP A 33 17.84 0.50 5.66
N THR A 34 16.53 0.78 5.64
CA THR A 34 15.75 0.92 4.42
C THR A 34 15.00 2.24 4.42
N MET A 35 15.40 3.17 3.56
CA MET A 35 14.72 4.46 3.38
C MET A 35 13.57 4.36 2.36
N SER A 36 13.79 3.60 1.28
CA SER A 36 12.81 3.42 0.21
C SER A 36 12.90 2.05 -0.45
N VAL A 37 11.83 1.65 -1.13
CA VAL A 37 11.77 0.46 -1.97
C VAL A 37 11.35 0.87 -3.37
N ALA A 38 12.21 0.63 -4.36
CA ALA A 38 11.92 0.92 -5.75
C ALA A 38 10.92 -0.09 -6.33
N THR A 39 9.96 0.40 -7.10
CA THR A 39 8.98 -0.41 -7.83
C THR A 39 8.64 0.24 -9.17
N ASN A 40 7.74 -0.41 -9.92
CA ASN A 40 7.14 0.16 -11.13
C ASN A 40 5.62 0.28 -10.91
N HIS A 41 5.05 1.40 -11.33
CA HIS A 41 3.61 1.60 -11.32
C HIS A 41 3.16 2.17 -12.66
N LEU A 42 2.30 1.45 -13.37
CA LEU A 42 1.81 1.81 -14.71
C LEU A 42 2.95 2.17 -15.70
N GLY A 43 4.05 1.40 -15.66
CA GLY A 43 5.19 1.61 -16.54
C GLY A 43 6.18 2.70 -16.10
N LYS A 44 5.95 3.36 -14.97
CA LYS A 44 6.84 4.40 -14.42
C LYS A 44 7.56 3.91 -13.17
N ALA A 45 8.84 4.23 -13.04
CA ALA A 45 9.60 3.98 -11.83
C ALA A 45 9.06 4.85 -10.68
N VAL A 46 8.83 4.25 -9.52
CA VAL A 46 8.33 4.91 -8.30
C VAL A 46 9.06 4.35 -7.10
N ASP A 47 9.44 5.22 -6.17
CA ASP A 47 9.95 4.81 -4.87
C ASP A 47 8.83 4.80 -3.83
N ILE A 48 8.62 3.67 -3.16
CA ILE A 48 7.83 3.57 -1.95
C ILE A 48 8.69 4.09 -0.81
N LYS A 49 8.21 5.11 -0.10
CA LYS A 49 8.90 5.74 1.02
C LYS A 49 7.91 6.31 2.02
N ARG A 50 8.38 6.60 3.22
CA ARG A 50 7.59 7.29 4.23
C ARG A 50 7.69 8.80 4.07
N ASN A 51 6.64 9.54 4.47
CA ASN A 51 6.65 10.99 4.54
C ASN A 51 7.72 11.45 5.53
N GLN A 52 8.51 12.44 5.15
CA GLN A 52 9.58 13.01 5.99
C GLN A 52 9.06 14.17 6.86
N ASP A 53 7.85 14.68 6.63
CA ASP A 53 7.21 15.67 7.48
C ASP A 53 6.64 15.00 8.74
N THR A 54 7.31 15.16 9.86
CA THR A 54 6.93 14.61 11.16
C THR A 54 5.65 15.24 11.74
N GLY A 55 5.21 16.38 11.20
CA GLY A 55 3.93 17.03 11.51
C GLY A 55 2.76 16.57 10.62
N ALA A 56 3.02 15.72 9.63
CA ALA A 56 1.99 15.22 8.73
C ALA A 56 0.94 14.38 9.47
N THR A 57 -0.31 14.50 9.01
CA THR A 57 -1.46 13.78 9.58
C THR A 57 -1.98 12.73 8.60
N ILE A 58 -2.71 11.76 9.14
CA ILE A 58 -3.36 10.73 8.32
C ILE A 58 -4.37 11.37 7.35
N SER A 59 -4.50 10.79 6.15
CA SER A 59 -5.49 11.22 5.17
C SER A 59 -6.91 11.25 5.77
N LYS A 60 -7.69 12.30 5.47
CA LYS A 60 -9.10 12.46 5.87
C LYS A 60 -9.99 11.24 5.57
N TYR A 61 -9.63 10.43 4.60
CA TYR A 61 -10.36 9.21 4.24
C TYR A 61 -10.21 8.09 5.26
N TYR A 62 -9.17 8.15 6.11
CA TYR A 62 -8.82 7.12 7.11
C TYR A 62 -8.82 7.64 8.55
N GLU A 63 -9.17 8.91 8.79
CA GLU A 63 -9.19 9.53 10.13
C GLU A 63 -10.27 8.97 11.07
N LYS A 64 -11.38 8.42 10.50
CA LYS A 64 -12.49 7.88 11.30
C LYS A 64 -12.12 6.56 11.95
N THR A 65 -12.23 6.47 13.27
CA THR A 65 -11.87 5.29 14.06
C THR A 65 -13.02 4.32 14.30
N SER A 66 -14.26 4.83 14.44
CA SER A 66 -15.43 4.02 14.82
C SER A 66 -16.32 3.72 13.61
N ARG A 67 -15.81 2.95 12.67
CA ARG A 67 -16.56 2.55 11.48
C ARG A 67 -17.36 1.27 11.73
N PRO A 68 -18.62 1.18 11.23
CA PRO A 68 -19.28 -0.13 11.11
C PRO A 68 -18.40 -1.07 10.29
N CYS A 69 -18.22 -2.28 10.75
CA CYS A 69 -17.33 -3.26 10.14
C CYS A 69 -17.90 -4.67 10.17
N PRO A 70 -17.37 -5.58 9.32
CA PRO A 70 -17.72 -6.99 9.42
C PRO A 70 -17.45 -7.53 10.83
N PRO A 71 -18.13 -8.61 11.26
CA PRO A 71 -17.96 -9.17 12.61
C PRO A 71 -16.50 -9.48 12.98
N PHE A 72 -15.66 -9.78 12.00
CA PHE A 72 -14.23 -10.08 12.19
C PHE A 72 -13.32 -8.84 12.34
N CYS A 73 -13.83 -7.62 12.20
CA CYS A 73 -13.01 -6.41 12.14
C CYS A 73 -12.12 -6.21 13.37
N VAL A 74 -12.62 -6.51 14.56
CA VAL A 74 -11.87 -6.43 15.83
C VAL A 74 -11.21 -7.77 16.19
N LEU A 75 -11.77 -8.88 15.74
CA LEU A 75 -11.32 -10.21 16.09
C LEU A 75 -10.14 -10.67 15.24
N PRO A 76 -9.28 -11.55 15.76
CA PRO A 76 -8.38 -12.33 14.93
C PRO A 76 -9.20 -13.13 13.90
N ILE A 77 -8.72 -13.17 12.66
CA ILE A 77 -9.37 -13.93 11.60
C ILE A 77 -8.31 -14.65 10.76
N SER A 78 -8.60 -15.92 10.43
CA SER A 78 -7.95 -16.67 9.37
C SER A 78 -8.99 -16.94 8.27
N LEU A 79 -8.69 -16.58 7.04
CA LEU A 79 -9.56 -16.87 5.89
C LEU A 79 -9.38 -18.31 5.41
N HIS A 80 -8.20 -18.88 5.59
CA HIS A 80 -7.82 -20.28 5.35
C HIS A 80 -6.48 -20.52 6.08
N PRO A 81 -6.17 -21.75 6.55
CA PRO A 81 -4.91 -22.04 7.26
C PRO A 81 -3.64 -21.68 6.47
N GLU A 82 -3.66 -21.81 5.16
CA GLU A 82 -2.52 -21.49 4.30
C GLU A 82 -2.51 -20.06 3.77
N VAL A 83 -3.60 -19.29 3.90
CA VAL A 83 -3.62 -17.86 3.55
C VAL A 83 -2.94 -17.09 4.67
N LYS A 84 -1.78 -16.54 4.39
CA LYS A 84 -1.02 -15.77 5.40
C LYS A 84 -1.46 -14.32 5.41
N THR A 85 -1.75 -13.81 6.62
CA THR A 85 -1.85 -12.37 6.84
C THR A 85 -0.43 -11.80 6.98
N ILE A 86 -0.13 -10.74 6.22
CA ILE A 86 1.19 -10.11 6.17
C ILE A 86 1.12 -8.65 6.62
N GLY A 87 2.24 -8.14 7.09
CA GLY A 87 2.47 -6.72 7.40
C GLY A 87 3.19 -5.98 6.27
N GLU A 88 3.54 -4.73 6.54
CA GLU A 88 4.12 -3.82 5.54
C GLU A 88 5.50 -4.29 5.08
N VAL A 89 6.31 -4.82 5.96
CA VAL A 89 7.69 -5.25 5.63
C VAL A 89 7.67 -6.46 4.70
N GLU A 90 6.81 -7.45 4.97
CA GLU A 90 6.64 -8.60 4.08
C GLU A 90 6.09 -8.18 2.72
N LEU A 91 5.07 -7.29 2.70
CA LEU A 91 4.55 -6.72 1.45
C LEU A 91 5.66 -6.06 0.65
N LEU A 92 6.49 -5.23 1.28
CA LEU A 92 7.60 -4.53 0.61
C LEU A 92 8.69 -5.49 0.12
N HIS A 93 8.91 -6.62 0.81
CA HIS A 93 9.81 -7.68 0.31
C HIS A 93 9.29 -8.26 -1.01
N HIS A 94 8.00 -8.58 -1.10
CA HIS A 94 7.39 -9.08 -2.33
C HIS A 94 7.41 -8.05 -3.47
N VAL A 95 7.13 -6.78 -3.16
CA VAL A 95 7.23 -5.67 -4.15
C VAL A 95 8.65 -5.55 -4.70
N LYS A 96 9.66 -5.62 -3.83
CA LYS A 96 11.06 -5.56 -4.23
C LYS A 96 11.49 -6.78 -5.04
N ALA A 97 11.07 -7.98 -4.63
CA ALA A 97 11.37 -9.24 -5.30
C ALA A 97 10.61 -9.39 -6.63
N LYS A 98 9.47 -8.71 -6.80
CA LYS A 98 8.55 -8.83 -7.94
C LYS A 98 8.03 -10.26 -8.11
N ASP A 99 7.78 -10.96 -7.01
CA ASP A 99 7.36 -12.35 -6.95
C ASP A 99 5.89 -12.54 -6.59
N ALA A 100 5.14 -11.46 -6.39
CA ALA A 100 3.72 -11.47 -6.14
C ALA A 100 3.01 -10.31 -6.85
N LEU A 101 1.79 -10.56 -7.34
CA LEU A 101 0.86 -9.53 -7.78
C LEU A 101 0.26 -8.82 -6.56
N LEU A 102 0.35 -7.51 -6.53
CA LEU A 102 -0.29 -6.71 -5.49
C LEU A 102 -1.64 -6.20 -6.00
N VAL A 103 -2.74 -6.68 -5.42
CA VAL A 103 -4.11 -6.44 -5.91
C VAL A 103 -4.88 -5.57 -4.92
N ASP A 104 -5.26 -4.38 -5.38
CA ASP A 104 -6.18 -3.50 -4.69
C ASP A 104 -7.63 -3.89 -5.02
N SER A 105 -8.35 -4.42 -4.04
CA SER A 105 -9.73 -4.89 -4.18
C SER A 105 -10.79 -3.78 -4.09
N ARG A 106 -10.38 -2.52 -3.91
CA ARG A 106 -11.30 -1.39 -3.75
C ARG A 106 -11.95 -1.02 -5.07
N THR A 107 -13.08 -0.30 -4.96
CA THR A 107 -13.73 0.28 -6.14
C THR A 107 -12.87 1.39 -6.77
N PRO A 108 -12.99 1.63 -8.10
CA PRO A 108 -12.14 2.58 -8.83
C PRO A 108 -12.13 4.00 -8.27
N ASP A 109 -13.23 4.44 -7.64
CA ASP A 109 -13.33 5.76 -7.04
C ASP A 109 -12.36 5.99 -5.85
N TRP A 110 -11.85 4.91 -5.24
CA TRP A 110 -10.82 5.00 -4.20
C TRP A 110 -9.43 5.25 -4.77
N ILE A 111 -9.12 4.61 -5.90
CA ILE A 111 -7.80 4.70 -6.52
C ILE A 111 -7.64 5.96 -7.37
N ASN A 112 -8.77 6.52 -7.85
CA ASN A 112 -8.81 7.71 -8.69
C ASN A 112 -9.48 8.87 -7.92
N GLY A 113 -8.69 9.85 -7.52
CA GLY A 113 -9.18 11.10 -6.93
C GLY A 113 -9.53 11.08 -5.44
N LYS A 114 -9.44 9.92 -4.73
CA LYS A 114 -9.57 9.87 -3.26
C LYS A 114 -8.22 9.65 -2.59
N SER A 115 -7.86 8.41 -2.31
CA SER A 115 -6.66 8.09 -1.54
C SER A 115 -5.52 7.52 -2.37
N GLY A 116 -5.72 7.30 -3.66
CA GLY A 116 -4.76 6.57 -4.48
C GLY A 116 -4.61 5.10 -4.06
N THR A 117 -3.56 4.45 -4.52
CA THR A 117 -3.24 3.05 -4.21
C THR A 117 -1.77 2.90 -3.82
N ILE A 118 -1.40 1.71 -3.35
CA ILE A 118 0.01 1.36 -3.08
C ILE A 118 0.75 1.31 -4.43
N PRO A 119 1.93 1.95 -4.55
CA PRO A 119 2.72 1.86 -5.78
C PRO A 119 3.04 0.41 -6.15
N GLY A 120 2.82 0.04 -7.41
CA GLY A 120 2.96 -1.34 -7.90
C GLY A 120 1.68 -2.18 -7.82
N ALA A 121 0.62 -1.69 -7.20
CA ALA A 121 -0.67 -2.39 -7.18
C ALA A 121 -1.44 -2.24 -8.49
N VAL A 122 -2.10 -3.32 -8.89
CA VAL A 122 -3.17 -3.33 -9.88
C VAL A 122 -4.53 -3.26 -9.16
N ASN A 123 -5.47 -2.52 -9.71
CA ASN A 123 -6.81 -2.50 -9.16
C ASN A 123 -7.68 -3.55 -9.87
N ILE A 124 -8.11 -4.54 -9.11
CA ILE A 124 -9.17 -5.48 -9.51
C ILE A 124 -10.30 -5.33 -8.48
N PRO A 125 -11.33 -4.55 -8.80
CA PRO A 125 -12.42 -4.30 -7.87
C PRO A 125 -13.08 -5.59 -7.38
N TRP A 126 -13.43 -5.61 -6.11
CA TRP A 126 -14.06 -6.81 -5.51
C TRP A 126 -15.35 -7.25 -6.23
N LYS A 127 -16.02 -6.34 -6.93
CA LYS A 127 -17.20 -6.64 -7.74
C LYS A 127 -16.88 -7.46 -8.99
N GLU A 128 -15.65 -7.51 -9.40
CA GLU A 128 -15.20 -8.23 -10.60
C GLU A 128 -14.65 -9.64 -10.28
N ILE A 129 -14.42 -9.95 -8.99
CA ILE A 129 -14.00 -11.28 -8.53
C ILE A 129 -15.08 -11.93 -7.65
N SER A 130 -15.67 -11.19 -6.71
CA SER A 130 -16.61 -11.78 -5.74
C SER A 130 -17.96 -12.08 -6.39
N VAL A 131 -18.27 -13.37 -6.52
CA VAL A 131 -19.58 -13.84 -7.09
C VAL A 131 -20.75 -13.59 -6.17
N GLY A 132 -20.58 -13.60 -4.86
CA GLY A 132 -21.66 -13.39 -3.89
C GLY A 132 -22.17 -11.95 -3.87
N LYS A 133 -21.81 -11.20 -2.83
CA LYS A 133 -22.23 -9.80 -2.67
C LYS A 133 -21.60 -8.85 -3.70
N GLY A 134 -20.51 -9.24 -4.35
CA GLY A 134 -19.85 -8.46 -5.41
C GLY A 134 -20.65 -8.46 -6.70
N GLY A 135 -21.29 -9.58 -7.02
CA GLY A 135 -22.08 -9.78 -8.24
C GLY A 135 -21.21 -9.94 -9.50
N ALA A 136 -19.99 -10.45 -9.35
CA ALA A 136 -19.12 -10.77 -10.49
C ALA A 136 -19.82 -11.79 -11.40
N ASP A 137 -19.84 -11.52 -12.70
CA ASP A 137 -20.26 -12.47 -13.71
C ASP A 137 -19.11 -13.45 -14.04
N GLU A 138 -19.47 -14.59 -14.62
CA GLU A 138 -18.52 -15.68 -14.92
C GLU A 138 -17.44 -15.28 -15.92
N ILE A 139 -17.78 -14.44 -16.90
CA ILE A 139 -16.83 -14.01 -17.94
C ILE A 139 -15.76 -13.10 -17.33
N THR A 140 -16.20 -12.08 -16.60
CA THR A 140 -15.29 -11.14 -15.91
C THR A 140 -14.42 -11.86 -14.89
N LEU A 141 -15.00 -12.78 -14.10
CA LEU A 141 -14.24 -13.60 -13.16
C LEU A 141 -13.20 -14.48 -13.90
N GLY A 142 -13.58 -15.11 -15.01
CA GLY A 142 -12.70 -15.92 -15.82
C GLY A 142 -11.47 -15.14 -16.32
N GLU A 143 -11.70 -13.95 -16.88
CA GLU A 143 -10.60 -13.06 -17.31
C GLU A 143 -9.62 -12.73 -16.17
N HIS A 144 -10.14 -12.49 -14.97
CA HIS A 144 -9.29 -12.24 -13.81
C HIS A 144 -8.56 -13.50 -13.33
N MET A 145 -9.20 -14.67 -13.38
CA MET A 145 -8.54 -15.94 -13.07
C MET A 145 -7.35 -16.19 -14.00
N GLU A 146 -7.52 -15.95 -15.31
CA GLU A 146 -6.42 -16.05 -16.28
C GLU A 146 -5.31 -15.03 -16.00
N TYR A 147 -5.67 -13.78 -15.68
CA TYR A 147 -4.70 -12.76 -15.29
C TYR A 147 -3.92 -13.15 -14.03
N LEU A 148 -4.56 -13.85 -13.09
CA LEU A 148 -3.91 -14.40 -11.89
C LEU A 148 -3.10 -15.68 -12.16
N GLY A 149 -2.98 -16.10 -13.43
CA GLY A 149 -2.15 -17.21 -13.86
C GLY A 149 -2.84 -18.57 -13.84
N ALA A 150 -4.16 -18.63 -13.63
CA ALA A 150 -4.95 -19.84 -13.86
C ALA A 150 -5.25 -20.00 -15.35
N LYS A 151 -5.51 -21.23 -15.79
CA LYS A 151 -5.89 -21.53 -17.17
C LYS A 151 -7.15 -22.37 -17.19
N GLN A 152 -8.18 -21.93 -17.91
CA GLN A 152 -9.39 -22.73 -18.09
C GLN A 152 -9.13 -23.91 -19.01
N LYS A 153 -9.64 -25.08 -18.67
CA LYS A 153 -9.56 -26.31 -19.46
C LYS A 153 -10.83 -26.51 -20.29
N GLU A 154 -10.79 -27.47 -21.20
CA GLU A 154 -11.94 -27.82 -22.08
C GLU A 154 -13.16 -28.35 -21.29
N ASP A 155 -12.96 -28.88 -20.09
CA ASP A 155 -13.99 -29.38 -19.18
C ASP A 155 -14.48 -28.33 -18.17
N ASP A 156 -14.23 -27.04 -18.44
CA ASP A 156 -14.54 -25.88 -17.58
C ASP A 156 -13.83 -25.89 -16.22
N SER A 157 -12.98 -26.84 -15.94
CA SER A 157 -12.13 -26.80 -14.73
C SER A 157 -10.93 -25.87 -14.92
N TRP A 158 -10.25 -25.55 -13.80
CA TRP A 158 -9.10 -24.65 -13.81
C TRP A 158 -7.79 -25.39 -13.57
N ASP A 159 -6.77 -25.07 -14.34
CA ASP A 159 -5.38 -25.45 -14.10
C ASP A 159 -4.66 -24.27 -13.40
N TYR A 160 -4.12 -24.56 -12.23
CA TYR A 160 -3.40 -23.59 -11.41
C TYR A 160 -1.88 -23.76 -11.44
N SER A 161 -1.34 -24.57 -12.36
CA SER A 161 0.11 -24.79 -12.47
C SER A 161 0.89 -23.47 -12.68
N GLY A 162 0.26 -22.52 -13.40
CA GLY A 162 0.78 -21.17 -13.65
C GLY A 162 0.34 -20.12 -12.63
N ALA A 163 -0.40 -20.49 -11.56
CA ALA A 163 -0.96 -19.53 -10.62
C ALA A 163 0.12 -18.65 -9.96
N HIS A 164 -0.08 -17.34 -10.02
CA HIS A 164 0.79 -16.36 -9.38
C HIS A 164 0.62 -16.33 -7.87
N GLN A 165 1.64 -15.89 -7.14
CA GLN A 165 1.44 -15.42 -5.78
C GLN A 165 0.74 -14.07 -5.82
N VAL A 166 -0.31 -13.89 -4.99
CA VAL A 166 -1.14 -12.69 -4.99
C VAL A 166 -1.28 -12.13 -3.59
N ILE A 167 -1.09 -10.83 -3.43
CA ILE A 167 -1.32 -10.08 -2.20
C ILE A 167 -2.58 -9.26 -2.38
N PHE A 168 -3.65 -9.59 -1.65
CA PHE A 168 -4.88 -8.81 -1.64
C PHE A 168 -4.91 -7.80 -0.51
N PHE A 169 -5.39 -6.60 -0.79
CA PHE A 169 -5.69 -5.58 0.21
C PHE A 169 -6.93 -4.76 -0.15
N CYS A 170 -7.43 -4.00 0.81
CA CYS A 170 -8.49 -3.01 0.63
C CYS A 170 -8.31 -1.82 1.58
N ASN A 171 -9.39 -1.23 2.12
CA ASN A 171 -9.26 -0.02 2.93
C ASN A 171 -8.63 -0.23 4.32
N GLY A 172 -8.79 -1.40 4.94
CA GLY A 172 -8.26 -1.67 6.28
C GLY A 172 -9.06 -2.75 7.00
N TYR A 173 -8.87 -2.88 8.31
CA TYR A 173 -9.50 -3.93 9.15
C TYR A 173 -11.03 -3.97 9.07
N TRP A 174 -11.66 -2.83 8.84
CA TRP A 174 -13.10 -2.68 8.71
C TRP A 174 -13.65 -2.99 7.32
N CYS A 175 -12.80 -3.35 6.36
CA CYS A 175 -13.17 -3.57 4.97
C CYS A 175 -13.31 -5.06 4.65
N GLY A 176 -14.43 -5.44 4.03
CA GLY A 176 -14.71 -6.82 3.61
C GLY A 176 -14.40 -7.14 2.16
N GLN A 177 -13.85 -6.19 1.37
CA GLN A 177 -13.69 -6.36 -0.08
C GLN A 177 -12.60 -7.38 -0.43
N SER A 178 -11.38 -7.23 0.11
CA SER A 178 -10.33 -8.22 -0.12
C SER A 178 -10.65 -9.61 0.47
N PRO A 179 -11.25 -9.75 1.68
CA PRO A 179 -11.75 -11.04 2.14
C PRO A 179 -12.78 -11.69 1.20
N ALA A 180 -13.64 -10.89 0.55
CA ALA A 180 -14.61 -11.42 -0.40
C ALA A 180 -13.93 -12.01 -1.64
N ASN A 181 -12.95 -11.31 -2.20
CA ASN A 181 -12.14 -11.81 -3.32
C ASN A 181 -11.41 -13.11 -2.94
N ILE A 182 -10.71 -13.11 -1.81
CA ILE A 182 -9.99 -14.28 -1.34
C ILE A 182 -10.92 -15.49 -1.19
N LYS A 183 -12.09 -15.31 -0.58
CA LYS A 183 -13.07 -16.40 -0.42
C LYS A 183 -13.57 -16.94 -1.76
N THR A 184 -13.83 -16.10 -2.73
CA THR A 184 -14.22 -16.53 -4.08
C THR A 184 -13.10 -17.34 -4.73
N LEU A 185 -11.87 -16.85 -4.74
CA LEU A 185 -10.73 -17.58 -5.31
C LEU A 185 -10.55 -18.95 -4.65
N LEU A 186 -10.65 -19.02 -3.32
CA LEU A 186 -10.58 -20.29 -2.59
C LEU A 186 -11.71 -21.24 -2.99
N SER A 187 -12.95 -20.75 -3.16
CA SER A 187 -14.09 -21.57 -3.60
C SER A 187 -13.94 -22.06 -5.04
N MET A 188 -13.18 -21.35 -5.87
CA MET A 188 -12.82 -21.76 -7.23
C MET A 188 -11.64 -22.74 -7.26
N GLY A 189 -10.99 -23.01 -6.12
CA GLY A 189 -9.83 -23.92 -6.03
C GLY A 189 -8.47 -23.26 -6.25
N TYR A 190 -8.40 -21.91 -6.27
CA TYR A 190 -7.12 -21.22 -6.34
C TYR A 190 -6.22 -21.62 -5.15
N PRO A 191 -4.94 -21.97 -5.36
CA PRO A 191 -4.09 -22.47 -4.29
C PRO A 191 -3.96 -21.48 -3.13
N ALA A 192 -4.44 -21.87 -1.96
CA ALA A 192 -4.44 -21.03 -0.76
C ALA A 192 -3.04 -20.56 -0.36
N SER A 193 -2.03 -21.41 -0.57
CA SER A 193 -0.61 -21.09 -0.34
C SER A 193 -0.05 -19.99 -1.24
N LYS A 194 -0.73 -19.69 -2.34
CA LYS A 194 -0.40 -18.59 -3.27
C LYS A 194 -1.10 -17.28 -2.90
N ILE A 195 -1.94 -17.25 -1.86
CA ILE A 195 -2.69 -16.07 -1.45
C ILE A 195 -2.09 -15.49 -0.17
N LEU A 196 -1.76 -14.22 -0.22
CA LEU A 196 -1.37 -13.41 0.91
C LEU A 196 -2.42 -12.31 1.15
N TRP A 197 -2.64 -11.94 2.39
CA TRP A 197 -3.61 -10.91 2.75
C TRP A 197 -2.95 -9.78 3.54
N TYR A 198 -2.82 -8.60 2.95
CA TYR A 198 -2.43 -7.40 3.67
C TYR A 198 -3.68 -6.78 4.32
N ARG A 199 -4.02 -7.31 5.51
CA ARG A 199 -5.25 -6.96 6.24
C ARG A 199 -5.31 -5.50 6.68
N GLY A 200 -4.17 -4.91 7.03
CA GLY A 200 -4.05 -3.51 7.45
C GLY A 200 -4.50 -2.53 6.37
N GLY A 201 -4.29 -2.88 5.11
CA GLY A 201 -4.72 -2.14 3.94
C GLY A 201 -4.26 -0.69 3.93
N MET A 202 -5.00 0.13 3.21
CA MET A 202 -4.64 1.55 3.03
C MET A 202 -4.68 2.38 4.31
N GLN A 203 -5.46 1.98 5.31
CA GLN A 203 -5.48 2.68 6.60
C GLN A 203 -4.15 2.50 7.34
N ALA A 204 -3.65 1.27 7.44
CA ALA A 204 -2.34 1.01 8.05
C ALA A 204 -1.22 1.64 7.23
N TRP A 205 -1.26 1.50 5.90
CA TRP A 205 -0.33 2.14 4.97
C TRP A 205 -0.22 3.66 5.18
N SER A 206 -1.38 4.34 5.25
CA SER A 206 -1.45 5.79 5.46
C SER A 206 -1.02 6.21 6.87
N SER A 207 -1.34 5.42 7.91
CA SER A 207 -0.97 5.72 9.29
C SER A 207 0.55 5.67 9.52
N LEU A 208 1.26 4.89 8.70
CA LEU A 208 2.71 4.84 8.69
C LEU A 208 3.35 5.90 7.77
N GLY A 209 2.55 6.74 7.13
CA GLY A 209 3.03 7.82 6.27
C GLY A 209 3.62 7.37 4.94
N PHE A 210 3.27 6.17 4.45
CA PHE A 210 3.70 5.73 3.11
C PHE A 210 3.01 6.53 2.01
N ASN A 211 3.74 6.78 0.93
CA ASN A 211 3.21 7.45 -0.25
C ASN A 211 2.23 6.56 -1.03
N THR A 212 1.34 7.21 -1.75
CA THR A 212 0.38 6.60 -2.67
C THR A 212 0.52 7.18 -4.06
N VAL A 213 -0.04 6.51 -5.04
CA VAL A 213 -0.12 6.93 -6.45
C VAL A 213 -1.53 6.79 -6.96
N GLU A 214 -1.88 7.49 -8.03
CA GLU A 214 -3.13 7.24 -8.73
C GLU A 214 -3.11 5.86 -9.37
N GLY A 215 -4.22 5.12 -9.25
CA GLY A 215 -4.35 3.79 -9.82
C GLY A 215 -5.05 3.79 -11.18
N SER A 216 -5.12 2.61 -11.78
CA SER A 216 -5.91 2.35 -12.97
C SER A 216 -6.52 0.94 -12.89
N ASN A 217 -7.72 0.78 -13.41
CA ASN A 217 -8.43 -0.50 -13.48
C ASN A 217 -8.74 -0.91 -14.94
N THR A 218 -7.95 -0.44 -15.91
CA THR A 218 -8.10 -0.84 -17.30
C THR A 218 -7.33 -2.13 -17.59
N LYS A 219 -7.80 -2.93 -18.57
CA LYS A 219 -7.07 -4.14 -19.04
C LYS A 219 -5.62 -3.81 -19.43
N GLU A 220 -5.38 -2.65 -20.03
CA GLU A 220 -4.02 -2.18 -20.36
C GLU A 220 -3.15 -1.99 -19.10
N SER A 221 -3.75 -1.55 -17.99
CA SER A 221 -3.01 -1.38 -16.73
C SER A 221 -2.54 -2.72 -16.17
N TYR A 222 -3.30 -3.81 -16.35
CA TYR A 222 -2.93 -5.15 -15.91
C TYR A 222 -1.67 -5.64 -16.59
N MET A 223 -1.53 -5.41 -17.91
CA MET A 223 -0.36 -5.82 -18.69
C MET A 223 0.94 -5.10 -18.28
N LYS A 224 0.84 -3.97 -17.57
CA LYS A 224 1.98 -3.21 -17.07
C LYS A 224 2.50 -3.70 -15.71
N HIS A 225 1.81 -4.66 -15.09
CA HIS A 225 2.17 -5.25 -13.81
C HIS A 225 2.66 -6.69 -14.02
N ASN A 226 3.87 -6.86 -14.52
CA ASN A 226 4.45 -8.18 -14.75
C ASN A 226 5.06 -8.72 -13.45
N VAL A 227 4.62 -9.92 -13.06
CA VAL A 227 5.31 -10.80 -12.11
C VAL A 227 6.35 -11.61 -12.88
N LYS A 228 7.51 -11.86 -12.30
CA LYS A 228 8.55 -12.70 -12.88
C LYS A 228 8.25 -14.17 -12.63
#